data_6ee55ff59a77811eb5a3a2a2ef9a8aac
#
_entry.id   6ee55ff59a77811eb5a3a2a2ef9a8aac
#
_cell.length_a   1.000
_cell.length_b   1.000
_cell.length_c   1.000
_cell.angle_alpha   90.00
_cell.angle_beta   90.00
_cell.angle_gamma   90.00
#
_symmetry.space_group_name_H-M   'P 1'
#
loop_
_entity.id
_entity.type
_entity.pdbx_description
1 polymer ?
#
loop_
_entity_poly.entity_id
_entity_poly.type
_entity_poly.pdbx_seq_one_letter_code
_entity_poly.pdbx_strand_id
1 'polypeptide(L)'
;MQAQSLYQGTFGGGASSTVMHPLVAGALLVTIACLLGLPRRYALVSLLLALFLLPVGQQLYLGGVHLYVPRILLIFGLVVLARAKFKSNSPILAGGWNELDRLFTLWALLRATAVTIFYWGQPSSLVNQIAFLWDTLGGYYLLRYLIRDTSDIERLAKTFAIIAGLLGVAMMNEHFRHLNVFGYLGGVPLFPALRDGSTRAQGPFEHPLLAGSFAATLLPFFLWIWQKRKSRLLAAIGTIGCTAMVVACASSTPLLTYLAGVVGVCAWPFRRSMRAVRWSVVILLLLAQLLMKAPVWFLIAHVDLVAGNSGWHRAMLIDTFIRHFGDWWLCGTNKAVTWGFDMDDLCEQWVQEGETGGLATFVSFILLISRSFSRVGKARERVSQDRKQEWFLWMIGVALFSHCVGFFGISYFDQTKFAWFALLATVSVATTPATCGTTLPKRKKYNANLAGTEVETLEAPAI
;
A
#
# COMPACT_ATOMS: atom_id res chain seq x y z
N MET A 1 8.28 5.69 32.83
CA MET A 1 7.21 4.69 32.76
C MET A 1 5.78 5.25 32.61
N GLN A 2 5.46 6.48 33.03
CA GLN A 2 4.10 7.04 32.87
C GLN A 2 3.81 7.70 31.50
N ALA A 3 4.81 8.01 30.69
CA ALA A 3 4.60 8.61 29.36
C ALA A 3 4.26 7.60 28.24
N GLN A 4 4.60 6.32 28.42
CA GLN A 4 4.24 5.26 27.46
C GLN A 4 2.78 4.81 27.56
N SER A 5 2.16 4.93 28.72
CA SER A 5 0.74 4.56 28.91
C SER A 5 -0.25 5.50 28.24
N LEU A 6 0.15 6.72 27.89
CA LEU A 6 -0.68 7.69 27.14
C LEU A 6 -0.67 7.43 25.62
N TYR A 7 0.24 6.60 25.12
CA TYR A 7 0.40 6.30 23.69
C TYR A 7 0.00 4.86 23.29
N GLN A 8 -0.39 4.02 24.22
CA GLN A 8 -1.10 2.75 23.94
C GLN A 8 -2.57 2.95 23.55
N GLY A 9 -2.98 4.14 23.26
CA GLY A 9 -4.24 4.49 22.63
C GLY A 9 -4.16 4.25 21.13
N THR A 10 -4.19 3.00 20.59
CA THR A 10 -5.51 2.59 20.22
C THR A 10 -5.90 2.96 18.79
N PHE A 11 -5.50 2.11 17.86
CA PHE A 11 -6.35 1.90 16.69
C PHE A 11 -7.72 1.41 17.17
N GLY A 12 -8.68 2.29 17.24
CA GLY A 12 -10.05 1.98 17.66
C GLY A 12 -10.45 2.41 19.06
N GLY A 13 -9.54 2.92 19.88
CA GLY A 13 -9.81 3.34 21.25
C GLY A 13 -9.02 4.60 21.65
N GLY A 14 -9.01 5.63 20.84
CA GLY A 14 -8.45 6.95 21.22
C GLY A 14 -9.19 7.58 22.40
N ALA A 15 -8.71 8.72 22.88
CA ALA A 15 -9.40 9.48 23.92
C ALA A 15 -10.88 9.61 23.58
N SER A 16 -11.77 9.38 24.58
CA SER A 16 -13.23 9.51 24.44
C SER A 16 -13.64 10.98 24.24
N SER A 17 -12.87 11.73 23.46
CA SER A 17 -13.01 13.16 23.20
C SER A 17 -12.66 13.50 21.76
N THR A 18 -13.30 14.53 21.25
CA THR A 18 -12.93 15.12 19.96
C THR A 18 -11.59 15.84 20.07
N VAL A 19 -10.63 15.44 19.21
CA VAL A 19 -9.33 16.09 19.06
C VAL A 19 -9.26 16.58 17.60
N MET A 20 -9.71 17.84 17.38
CA MET A 20 -9.74 18.44 16.05
C MET A 20 -9.28 19.89 16.12
N HIS A 21 -8.10 20.15 15.57
CA HIS A 21 -7.60 21.54 15.50
C HIS A 21 -8.37 22.33 14.43
N PRO A 22 -8.73 23.62 14.66
CA PRO A 22 -9.51 24.40 13.70
C PRO A 22 -8.90 24.47 12.29
N LEU A 23 -7.57 24.55 12.16
CA LEU A 23 -6.90 24.53 10.85
C LEU A 23 -7.07 23.18 10.13
N VAL A 24 -7.03 22.07 10.88
CA VAL A 24 -7.26 20.73 10.33
C VAL A 24 -8.72 20.58 9.91
N ALA A 25 -9.66 21.06 10.71
CA ALA A 25 -11.08 21.09 10.35
C ALA A 25 -11.32 21.92 9.08
N GLY A 26 -10.71 23.09 8.96
CA GLY A 26 -10.77 23.92 7.75
C GLY A 26 -10.21 23.22 6.53
N ALA A 27 -9.02 22.62 6.64
CA ALA A 27 -8.41 21.83 5.55
C ALA A 27 -9.26 20.62 5.15
N LEU A 28 -9.88 19.95 6.13
CA LEU A 28 -10.80 18.84 5.89
C LEU A 28 -12.05 19.31 5.12
N LEU A 29 -12.67 20.42 5.52
CA LEU A 29 -13.83 21.01 4.82
C LEU A 29 -13.48 21.40 3.37
N VAL A 30 -12.33 22.04 3.14
CA VAL A 30 -11.84 22.36 1.80
C VAL A 30 -11.65 21.07 0.99
N THR A 31 -11.06 20.04 1.57
CA THR A 31 -10.86 18.74 0.89
C THR A 31 -12.20 18.10 0.54
N ILE A 32 -13.19 18.12 1.43
CA ILE A 32 -14.54 17.62 1.15
C ILE A 32 -15.18 18.40 0.01
N ALA A 33 -15.11 19.72 0.03
CA ALA A 33 -15.63 20.57 -1.05
C ALA A 33 -14.95 20.24 -2.39
N CYS A 34 -13.62 20.03 -2.38
CA CYS A 34 -12.87 19.59 -3.56
C CYS A 34 -13.28 18.19 -4.05
N LEU A 35 -13.50 17.24 -3.15
CA LEU A 35 -13.95 15.88 -3.49
C LEU A 35 -15.34 15.90 -4.15
N LEU A 36 -16.26 16.72 -3.65
CA LEU A 36 -17.64 16.79 -4.13
C LEU A 36 -17.81 17.66 -5.38
N GLY A 37 -17.01 18.72 -5.54
CA GLY A 37 -17.19 19.73 -6.58
C GLY A 37 -16.22 19.64 -7.75
N LEU A 38 -14.99 19.15 -7.52
CA LEU A 38 -13.99 19.12 -8.57
C LEU A 38 -14.07 17.86 -9.45
N PRO A 39 -13.61 17.94 -10.70
CA PRO A 39 -13.42 16.77 -11.53
C PRO A 39 -12.52 15.75 -10.84
N ARG A 40 -12.81 14.45 -11.06
CA ARG A 40 -12.12 13.28 -10.48
C ARG A 40 -10.59 13.42 -10.35
N ARG A 41 -9.95 13.95 -11.39
CA ARG A 41 -8.49 14.16 -11.46
C ARG A 41 -7.93 15.10 -10.39
N TYR A 42 -8.69 16.10 -9.97
CA TYR A 42 -8.31 17.03 -8.91
C TYR A 42 -8.75 16.52 -7.53
N ALA A 43 -9.86 15.78 -7.48
CA ALA A 43 -10.31 15.08 -6.29
C ALA A 43 -9.25 14.10 -5.78
N LEU A 44 -8.54 13.39 -6.68
CA LEU A 44 -7.40 12.53 -6.32
C LEU A 44 -6.29 13.32 -5.60
N VAL A 45 -5.93 14.50 -6.14
CA VAL A 45 -4.88 15.35 -5.54
C VAL A 45 -5.27 15.81 -4.14
N SER A 46 -6.49 16.35 -3.99
CA SER A 46 -6.99 16.85 -2.71
C SER A 46 -7.07 15.74 -1.65
N LEU A 47 -7.54 14.55 -2.05
CA LEU A 47 -7.57 13.39 -1.17
C LEU A 47 -6.18 13.00 -0.66
N LEU A 48 -5.19 12.89 -1.55
CA LEU A 48 -3.84 12.50 -1.18
C LEU A 48 -3.15 13.53 -0.28
N LEU A 49 -3.31 14.83 -0.58
CA LEU A 49 -2.76 15.89 0.27
C LEU A 49 -3.34 15.81 1.69
N ALA A 50 -4.65 15.65 1.83
CA ALA A 50 -5.29 15.53 3.14
C ALA A 50 -4.87 14.26 3.87
N LEU A 51 -4.84 13.09 3.19
CA LEU A 51 -4.45 11.82 3.80
C LEU A 51 -3.03 11.83 4.37
N PHE A 52 -2.09 12.52 3.74
CA PHE A 52 -0.68 12.43 4.11
C PHE A 52 -0.10 13.68 4.77
N LEU A 53 -0.78 14.83 4.72
CA LEU A 53 -0.32 16.06 5.38
C LEU A 53 -1.08 16.39 6.67
N LEU A 54 -2.25 15.81 6.91
CA LEU A 54 -2.97 16.02 8.16
C LEU A 54 -2.54 14.97 9.20
N PRO A 55 -2.32 15.38 10.47
CA PRO A 55 -1.92 14.47 11.54
C PRO A 55 -2.92 13.35 11.75
N VAL A 56 -2.41 12.11 11.91
CA VAL A 56 -3.22 10.88 11.96
C VAL A 56 -4.19 10.84 13.14
N GLY A 57 -3.81 11.39 14.29
CA GLY A 57 -4.62 11.35 15.52
C GLY A 57 -5.73 12.40 15.59
N GLN A 58 -5.96 13.18 14.54
CA GLN A 58 -7.10 14.10 14.47
C GLN A 58 -8.41 13.33 14.26
N GLN A 59 -9.37 13.51 15.19
CA GLN A 59 -10.63 12.75 15.19
C GLN A 59 -11.82 13.57 15.68
N LEU A 60 -13.00 13.21 15.18
CA LEU A 60 -14.30 13.55 15.78
C LEU A 60 -14.80 12.34 16.56
N TYR A 61 -15.18 12.53 17.82
CA TYR A 61 -15.80 11.50 18.63
C TYR A 61 -17.31 11.75 18.70
N LEU A 62 -18.09 10.85 18.10
CA LEU A 62 -19.54 10.97 18.02
C LEU A 62 -20.21 9.64 18.45
N GLY A 63 -20.92 9.65 19.57
CA GLY A 63 -21.73 8.50 20.01
C GLY A 63 -20.95 7.20 20.20
N GLY A 64 -19.71 7.28 20.69
CA GLY A 64 -18.82 6.09 20.87
C GLY A 64 -18.01 5.74 19.62
N VAL A 65 -18.18 6.45 18.49
CA VAL A 65 -17.46 6.18 17.25
C VAL A 65 -16.34 7.19 17.03
N HIS A 66 -15.14 6.68 16.77
CA HIS A 66 -13.96 7.49 16.43
C HIS A 66 -13.88 7.71 14.93
N LEU A 67 -14.17 8.94 14.48
CA LEU A 67 -14.09 9.35 13.09
C LEU A 67 -12.77 10.10 12.85
N TYR A 68 -11.72 9.37 12.51
CA TYR A 68 -10.46 9.94 12.06
C TYR A 68 -10.60 10.61 10.69
N VAL A 69 -9.72 11.56 10.38
CA VAL A 69 -9.71 12.28 9.10
C VAL A 69 -9.88 11.35 7.89
N PRO A 70 -9.14 10.25 7.74
CA PRO A 70 -9.35 9.32 6.63
C PRO A 70 -10.78 8.78 6.56
N ARG A 71 -11.40 8.41 7.69
CA ARG A 71 -12.78 7.88 7.72
C ARG A 71 -13.80 8.90 7.25
N ILE A 72 -13.64 10.15 7.68
CA ILE A 72 -14.50 11.26 7.24
C ILE A 72 -14.37 11.44 5.72
N LEU A 73 -13.14 11.48 5.19
CA LEU A 73 -12.90 11.60 3.75
C LEU A 73 -13.50 10.43 2.96
N LEU A 74 -13.48 9.21 3.50
CA LEU A 74 -14.09 8.05 2.87
C LEU A 74 -15.61 8.14 2.80
N ILE A 75 -16.29 8.73 3.83
CA ILE A 75 -17.75 8.96 3.78
C ILE A 75 -18.10 9.81 2.55
N PHE A 76 -17.42 10.94 2.37
CA PHE A 76 -17.65 11.80 1.21
C PHE A 76 -17.15 11.20 -0.10
N GLY A 77 -16.07 10.43 -0.05
CA GLY A 77 -15.58 9.65 -1.20
C GLY A 77 -16.62 8.64 -1.72
N LEU A 78 -17.33 7.95 -0.83
CA LEU A 78 -18.42 7.04 -1.21
C LEU A 78 -19.63 7.78 -1.80
N VAL A 79 -19.92 9.00 -1.33
CA VAL A 79 -20.95 9.85 -1.97
C VAL A 79 -20.55 10.16 -3.42
N VAL A 80 -19.28 10.43 -3.68
CA VAL A 80 -18.76 10.65 -5.05
C VAL A 80 -18.91 9.39 -5.89
N LEU A 81 -18.56 8.22 -5.35
CA LEU A 81 -18.75 6.92 -6.02
C LEU A 81 -20.22 6.64 -6.36
N ALA A 82 -21.13 6.84 -5.38
CA ALA A 82 -22.56 6.65 -5.57
C ALA A 82 -23.10 7.58 -6.68
N ARG A 83 -22.77 8.88 -6.62
CA ARG A 83 -23.16 9.84 -7.66
C ARG A 83 -22.66 9.44 -9.05
N ALA A 84 -21.42 8.95 -9.14
CA ALA A 84 -20.84 8.49 -10.40
C ALA A 84 -21.59 7.29 -10.97
N LYS A 85 -22.03 6.37 -10.12
CA LYS A 85 -22.83 5.20 -10.50
C LYS A 85 -24.20 5.59 -11.04
N PHE A 86 -24.89 6.49 -10.35
CA PHE A 86 -26.24 6.96 -10.76
C PHE A 86 -26.20 7.82 -12.03
N LYS A 87 -25.09 8.56 -12.27
CA LYS A 87 -24.98 9.47 -13.41
C LYS A 87 -24.55 8.78 -14.71
N SER A 88 -23.95 7.61 -14.64
CA SER A 88 -23.36 6.93 -15.81
C SER A 88 -23.55 5.42 -15.75
N ASN A 89 -24.00 4.84 -16.87
CA ASN A 89 -24.00 3.38 -17.08
C ASN A 89 -22.61 2.80 -17.37
N SER A 90 -21.55 3.64 -17.43
CA SER A 90 -20.18 3.17 -17.64
C SER A 90 -19.62 2.44 -16.42
N PRO A 91 -18.70 1.48 -16.59
CA PRO A 91 -18.09 0.81 -15.46
C PRO A 91 -17.36 1.81 -14.56
N ILE A 92 -17.64 1.77 -13.25
CA ILE A 92 -17.03 2.65 -12.24
C ILE A 92 -15.52 2.46 -12.19
N LEU A 93 -15.06 1.20 -12.29
CA LEU A 93 -13.65 0.84 -12.22
C LEU A 93 -13.08 0.69 -13.65
N ALA A 94 -11.95 1.31 -13.90
CA ALA A 94 -11.25 1.16 -15.17
C ALA A 94 -10.84 -0.30 -15.39
N GLY A 95 -11.23 -0.88 -16.55
CA GLY A 95 -11.02 -2.30 -16.83
C GLY A 95 -11.95 -3.26 -16.09
N GLY A 96 -12.98 -2.75 -15.41
CA GLY A 96 -13.94 -3.55 -14.64
C GLY A 96 -13.35 -4.09 -13.32
N TRP A 97 -14.12 -4.99 -12.69
CA TRP A 97 -13.72 -5.69 -11.46
C TRP A 97 -12.83 -6.88 -11.82
N ASN A 98 -11.57 -6.81 -11.46
CA ASN A 98 -10.54 -7.73 -11.90
C ASN A 98 -10.09 -8.71 -10.78
N GLU A 99 -9.11 -9.58 -11.10
CA GLU A 99 -8.59 -10.58 -10.18
C GLU A 99 -8.00 -9.97 -8.89
N LEU A 100 -7.30 -8.83 -8.99
CA LEU A 100 -6.72 -8.17 -7.81
C LEU A 100 -7.80 -7.58 -6.92
N ASP A 101 -8.84 -6.99 -7.52
CA ASP A 101 -9.98 -6.45 -6.78
C ASP A 101 -10.68 -7.57 -5.98
N ARG A 102 -10.82 -8.78 -6.58
CA ARG A 102 -11.39 -9.97 -5.91
C ARG A 102 -10.52 -10.47 -4.78
N LEU A 103 -9.21 -10.62 -5.02
CA LEU A 103 -8.27 -11.10 -4.00
C LEU A 103 -8.15 -10.13 -2.83
N PHE A 104 -8.12 -8.81 -3.11
CA PHE A 104 -8.08 -7.80 -2.06
C PHE A 104 -9.36 -7.83 -1.19
N THR A 105 -10.52 -7.95 -1.83
CA THR A 105 -11.78 -8.07 -1.11
C THR A 105 -11.85 -9.36 -0.29
N LEU A 106 -11.43 -10.48 -0.89
CA LEU A 106 -11.38 -11.78 -0.21
C LEU A 106 -10.48 -11.73 1.03
N TRP A 107 -9.26 -11.18 0.88
CA TRP A 107 -8.32 -11.00 1.98
C TRP A 107 -8.94 -10.17 3.13
N ALA A 108 -9.53 -9.02 2.80
CA ALA A 108 -10.13 -8.15 3.81
C ALA A 108 -11.31 -8.81 4.53
N LEU A 109 -12.16 -9.54 3.80
CA LEU A 109 -13.29 -10.26 4.38
C LEU A 109 -12.83 -11.44 5.24
N LEU A 110 -11.85 -12.23 4.80
CA LEU A 110 -11.31 -13.35 5.58
C LEU A 110 -10.74 -12.84 6.91
N ARG A 111 -9.94 -11.76 6.87
CA ARG A 111 -9.39 -11.15 8.09
C ARG A 111 -10.49 -10.68 9.04
N ALA A 112 -11.44 -9.90 8.53
CA ALA A 112 -12.53 -9.39 9.35
C ALA A 112 -13.37 -10.52 9.97
N THR A 113 -13.66 -11.56 9.19
CA THR A 113 -14.42 -12.74 9.66
C THR A 113 -13.64 -13.51 10.72
N ALA A 114 -12.34 -13.78 10.49
CA ALA A 114 -11.51 -14.51 11.44
C ALA A 114 -11.44 -13.79 12.79
N VAL A 115 -11.19 -12.47 12.80
CA VAL A 115 -11.14 -11.68 14.04
C VAL A 115 -12.52 -11.63 14.72
N THR A 116 -13.61 -11.51 13.96
CA THR A 116 -14.96 -11.50 14.54
C THR A 116 -15.29 -12.86 15.20
N ILE A 117 -14.90 -13.95 14.57
CA ILE A 117 -15.09 -15.31 15.13
C ILE A 117 -14.22 -15.49 16.36
N PHE A 118 -12.94 -15.08 16.30
CA PHE A 118 -11.99 -15.23 17.38
C PHE A 118 -12.41 -14.47 18.66
N TYR A 119 -12.95 -13.27 18.50
CA TYR A 119 -13.48 -12.43 19.60
C TYR A 119 -15.01 -12.48 19.70
N TRP A 120 -15.61 -13.64 19.39
CA TRP A 120 -17.05 -13.82 19.45
C TRP A 120 -17.59 -13.46 20.83
N GLY A 121 -18.71 -12.73 20.87
CA GLY A 121 -19.32 -12.26 22.11
C GLY A 121 -18.82 -10.91 22.63
N GLN A 122 -17.81 -10.30 21.97
CA GLN A 122 -17.35 -8.94 22.27
C GLN A 122 -17.93 -7.94 21.26
N PRO A 123 -18.92 -7.10 21.62
CA PRO A 123 -19.53 -6.15 20.69
C PRO A 123 -18.53 -5.19 20.05
N SER A 124 -17.49 -4.80 20.78
CA SER A 124 -16.39 -3.95 20.28
C SER A 124 -15.64 -4.59 19.10
N SER A 125 -15.52 -5.92 19.07
CA SER A 125 -14.85 -6.63 17.97
C SER A 125 -15.58 -6.40 16.65
N LEU A 126 -16.90 -6.58 16.62
CA LEU A 126 -17.70 -6.37 15.40
C LEU A 126 -17.58 -4.93 14.90
N VAL A 127 -17.70 -3.94 15.80
CA VAL A 127 -17.54 -2.51 15.45
C VAL A 127 -16.15 -2.24 14.85
N ASN A 128 -15.10 -2.80 15.46
CA ASN A 128 -13.73 -2.66 14.97
C ASN A 128 -13.54 -3.31 13.58
N GLN A 129 -14.16 -4.47 13.31
CA GLN A 129 -14.05 -5.11 12.01
C GLN A 129 -14.86 -4.39 10.93
N ILE A 130 -16.01 -3.81 11.26
CA ILE A 130 -16.74 -2.92 10.34
C ILE A 130 -15.88 -1.70 10.00
N ALA A 131 -15.25 -1.09 11.01
CA ALA A 131 -14.34 0.04 10.80
C ALA A 131 -13.10 -0.35 9.96
N PHE A 132 -12.52 -1.54 10.18
CA PHE A 132 -11.44 -2.08 9.36
C PHE A 132 -11.87 -2.26 7.90
N LEU A 133 -13.02 -2.88 7.65
CA LEU A 133 -13.56 -3.05 6.29
C LEU A 133 -13.86 -1.71 5.61
N TRP A 134 -14.40 -0.75 6.38
CA TRP A 134 -14.62 0.61 5.90
C TRP A 134 -13.32 1.28 5.43
N ASP A 135 -12.30 1.29 6.29
CA ASP A 135 -11.01 1.90 5.98
C ASP A 135 -10.32 1.18 4.80
N THR A 136 -10.39 -0.16 4.77
CA THR A 136 -9.67 -0.99 3.80
C THR A 136 -10.37 -1.03 2.46
N LEU A 137 -11.61 -1.49 2.41
CA LEU A 137 -12.36 -1.58 1.15
C LEU A 137 -12.75 -0.19 0.63
N GLY A 138 -13.22 0.70 1.52
CA GLY A 138 -13.55 2.07 1.16
C GLY A 138 -12.36 2.82 0.59
N GLY A 139 -11.19 2.75 1.26
CA GLY A 139 -9.95 3.37 0.80
C GLY A 139 -9.46 2.82 -0.53
N TYR A 140 -9.42 1.50 -0.66
CA TYR A 140 -8.99 0.85 -1.90
C TYR A 140 -9.90 1.18 -3.07
N TYR A 141 -11.22 1.01 -2.93
CA TYR A 141 -12.15 1.23 -4.04
C TYR A 141 -12.31 2.70 -4.41
N LEU A 142 -12.16 3.62 -3.45
CA LEU A 142 -12.11 5.06 -3.76
C LEU A 142 -10.87 5.39 -4.61
N LEU A 143 -9.68 4.91 -4.24
CA LEU A 143 -8.46 5.11 -5.02
C LEU A 143 -8.56 4.40 -6.39
N ARG A 144 -9.12 3.21 -6.43
CA ARG A 144 -9.36 2.44 -7.66
C ARG A 144 -10.32 3.14 -8.63
N TYR A 145 -11.29 3.90 -8.11
CA TYR A 145 -12.16 4.77 -8.90
C TYR A 145 -11.44 6.04 -9.38
N LEU A 146 -10.65 6.66 -8.51
CA LEU A 146 -9.95 7.91 -8.82
C LEU A 146 -8.80 7.71 -9.82
N ILE A 147 -8.13 6.56 -9.80
CA ILE A 147 -7.04 6.19 -10.71
C ILE A 147 -7.61 5.35 -11.86
N ARG A 148 -7.68 5.90 -13.08
CA ARG A 148 -8.30 5.21 -14.23
C ARG A 148 -7.36 4.99 -15.41
N ASP A 149 -6.32 5.81 -15.53
CA ASP A 149 -5.40 5.80 -16.66
C ASP A 149 -3.97 6.19 -16.24
N THR A 150 -3.03 6.09 -17.17
CA THR A 150 -1.62 6.43 -16.93
C THR A 150 -1.43 7.92 -16.56
N SER A 151 -2.32 8.81 -16.99
CA SER A 151 -2.23 10.23 -16.64
C SER A 151 -2.65 10.49 -15.19
N ASP A 152 -3.57 9.70 -14.66
CA ASP A 152 -3.92 9.73 -13.23
C ASP A 152 -2.77 9.15 -12.38
N ILE A 153 -2.08 8.09 -12.85
CA ILE A 153 -0.90 7.54 -12.18
C ILE A 153 0.25 8.57 -12.19
N GLU A 154 0.43 9.30 -13.28
CA GLU A 154 1.40 10.39 -13.31
C GLU A 154 1.04 11.51 -12.33
N ARG A 155 -0.22 11.83 -12.20
CA ARG A 155 -0.73 12.84 -11.26
C ARG A 155 -0.53 12.38 -9.81
N LEU A 156 -0.82 11.10 -9.52
CA LEU A 156 -0.50 10.45 -8.25
C LEU A 156 0.99 10.61 -7.90
N ALA A 157 1.89 10.24 -8.82
CA ALA A 157 3.34 10.35 -8.60
C ALA A 157 3.80 11.79 -8.37
N LYS A 158 3.24 12.76 -9.11
CA LYS A 158 3.53 14.18 -8.92
C LYS A 158 3.03 14.70 -7.58
N THR A 159 1.84 14.28 -7.15
CA THR A 159 1.28 14.65 -5.85
C THR A 159 2.13 14.07 -4.72
N PHE A 160 2.53 12.81 -4.82
CA PHE A 160 3.46 12.22 -3.86
C PHE A 160 4.82 12.91 -3.83
N ALA A 161 5.32 13.42 -4.97
CA ALA A 161 6.57 14.19 -5.01
C ALA A 161 6.45 15.52 -4.21
N ILE A 162 5.32 16.20 -4.31
CA ILE A 162 5.03 17.42 -3.52
C ILE A 162 4.94 17.04 -2.03
N ILE A 163 4.19 16.00 -1.69
CA ILE A 163 4.04 15.52 -0.30
C ILE A 163 5.40 15.16 0.28
N ALA A 164 6.19 14.35 -0.43
CA ALA A 164 7.53 13.95 0.03
C ALA A 164 8.48 15.14 0.19
N GLY A 165 8.40 16.13 -0.71
CA GLY A 165 9.19 17.36 -0.57
C GLY A 165 8.83 18.16 0.68
N LEU A 166 7.55 18.38 0.93
CA LEU A 166 7.07 19.10 2.12
C LEU A 166 7.39 18.36 3.42
N LEU A 167 7.11 17.04 3.45
CA LEU A 167 7.39 16.20 4.61
C LEU A 167 8.89 16.02 4.84
N GLY A 168 9.69 15.93 3.77
CA GLY A 168 11.14 15.85 3.87
C GLY A 168 11.72 17.05 4.60
N VAL A 169 11.28 18.27 4.25
CA VAL A 169 11.70 19.49 4.94
C VAL A 169 11.21 19.50 6.39
N ALA A 170 9.95 19.16 6.65
CA ALA A 170 9.37 19.15 7.99
C ALA A 170 10.06 18.11 8.90
N MET A 171 10.30 16.90 8.41
CA MET A 171 10.95 15.84 9.19
C MET A 171 12.45 16.09 9.40
N MET A 172 13.16 16.71 8.45
CA MET A 172 14.54 17.16 8.68
C MET A 172 14.59 18.25 9.75
N ASN A 173 13.65 19.20 9.73
CA ASN A 173 13.53 20.19 10.82
C ASN A 173 13.26 19.51 12.17
N GLU A 174 12.36 18.52 12.21
CA GLU A 174 12.04 17.73 13.40
C GLU A 174 13.27 16.97 13.92
N HIS A 175 14.05 16.35 13.02
CA HIS A 175 15.26 15.61 13.35
C HIS A 175 16.32 16.49 14.01
N PHE A 176 16.56 17.70 13.47
CA PHE A 176 17.59 18.60 13.99
C PHE A 176 17.14 19.48 15.16
N ARG A 177 15.87 19.88 15.21
CA ARG A 177 15.35 20.76 16.26
C ARG A 177 14.64 20.02 17.38
N HIS A 178 14.46 18.71 17.27
CA HIS A 178 13.75 17.88 18.24
C HIS A 178 12.30 18.35 18.49
N LEU A 179 11.68 18.92 17.45
CA LEU A 179 10.34 19.50 17.53
C LEU A 179 9.54 19.18 16.27
N ASN A 180 8.43 18.45 16.44
CA ASN A 180 7.52 18.11 15.36
C ASN A 180 6.53 19.25 15.12
N VAL A 181 6.63 19.92 13.96
CA VAL A 181 5.74 21.03 13.60
C VAL A 181 4.26 20.62 13.52
N PHE A 182 3.97 19.36 13.20
CA PHE A 182 2.61 18.82 13.18
C PHE A 182 2.04 18.64 14.60
N GLY A 183 2.90 18.49 15.61
CA GLY A 183 2.50 18.38 17.01
C GLY A 183 1.77 19.61 17.54
N TYR A 184 2.01 20.80 16.98
CA TYR A 184 1.24 22.00 17.30
C TYR A 184 -0.24 21.92 16.91
N LEU A 185 -0.55 21.10 15.90
CA LEU A 185 -1.93 20.82 15.49
C LEU A 185 -2.58 19.76 16.38
N GLY A 186 -1.80 19.03 17.18
CA GLY A 186 -2.25 17.87 17.96
C GLY A 186 -2.44 16.62 17.12
N GLY A 187 -2.73 15.48 17.78
CA GLY A 187 -2.92 14.19 17.13
C GLY A 187 -1.62 13.45 16.79
N VAL A 188 -0.46 14.07 17.00
CA VAL A 188 0.88 13.50 16.96
C VAL A 188 1.74 14.16 18.03
N PRO A 189 2.82 13.51 18.53
CA PRO A 189 3.67 14.12 19.57
C PRO A 189 4.37 15.38 19.08
N LEU A 190 4.47 16.36 19.96
CA LEU A 190 5.25 17.59 19.73
C LEU A 190 6.75 17.29 19.80
N PHE A 191 7.15 16.42 20.73
CA PHE A 191 8.53 15.99 20.91
C PHE A 191 8.71 14.58 20.33
N PRO A 192 9.59 14.39 19.34
CA PRO A 192 9.81 13.10 18.70
C PRO A 192 10.49 12.13 19.67
N ALA A 193 10.33 10.83 19.37
CA ALA A 193 11.00 9.76 20.12
C ALA A 193 12.53 9.84 19.90
N LEU A 194 13.28 9.61 20.96
CA LEU A 194 14.73 9.44 20.95
C LEU A 194 15.08 7.96 21.06
N ARG A 195 16.02 7.50 20.27
CA ARG A 195 16.58 6.15 20.36
C ARG A 195 18.09 6.21 20.14
N ASP A 196 18.87 5.69 21.08
CA ASP A 196 20.32 5.67 21.03
C ASP A 196 20.93 7.05 20.73
N GLY A 197 20.37 8.09 21.34
CA GLY A 197 20.79 9.48 21.15
C GLY A 197 20.35 10.14 19.82
N SER A 198 19.67 9.40 18.94
CA SER A 198 19.19 9.90 17.65
C SER A 198 17.70 10.24 17.71
N THR A 199 17.34 11.41 17.17
CA THR A 199 15.94 11.82 17.02
C THR A 199 15.29 11.08 15.87
N ARG A 200 14.13 10.50 16.13
CA ARG A 200 13.35 9.76 15.14
C ARG A 200 12.14 10.57 14.70
N ALA A 201 12.31 11.32 13.60
CA ALA A 201 11.24 12.15 13.05
C ALA A 201 10.10 11.29 12.48
N GLN A 202 8.85 11.69 12.75
CA GLN A 202 7.64 11.00 12.25
C GLN A 202 6.70 11.92 11.48
N GLY A 203 6.82 13.26 11.60
CA GLY A 203 5.91 14.19 10.93
C GLY A 203 4.44 13.98 11.33
N PRO A 204 3.51 13.92 10.37
CA PRO A 204 2.08 13.70 10.63
C PRO A 204 1.70 12.22 10.82
N PHE A 205 2.66 11.29 10.73
CA PHE A 205 2.44 9.84 10.88
C PHE A 205 2.41 9.43 12.34
N GLU A 206 1.86 8.27 12.61
CA GLU A 206 1.79 7.74 13.97
C GLU A 206 3.15 7.28 14.50
N HIS A 207 4.03 6.81 13.60
CA HIS A 207 5.33 6.28 13.99
C HIS A 207 6.42 6.62 12.95
N PRO A 208 7.69 6.86 13.39
CA PRO A 208 8.80 7.14 12.47
C PRO A 208 9.02 6.07 11.39
N LEU A 209 8.88 4.78 11.74
CA LEU A 209 9.00 3.68 10.79
C LEU A 209 8.00 3.77 9.64
N LEU A 210 6.76 4.19 9.92
CA LEU A 210 5.70 4.35 8.92
C LEU A 210 6.01 5.50 7.97
N ALA A 211 6.42 6.67 8.52
CA ALA A 211 6.81 7.83 7.74
C ALA A 211 7.96 7.53 6.77
N GLY A 212 9.01 6.88 7.29
CA GLY A 212 10.17 6.51 6.49
C GLY A 212 9.85 5.41 5.46
N SER A 213 9.05 4.40 5.81
CA SER A 213 8.64 3.34 4.88
C SER A 213 7.73 3.86 3.78
N PHE A 214 6.78 4.76 4.10
CA PHE A 214 6.01 5.48 3.09
C PHE A 214 6.94 6.15 2.08
N ALA A 215 7.89 6.96 2.55
CA ALA A 215 8.83 7.67 1.69
C ALA A 215 9.67 6.71 0.82
N ALA A 216 10.20 5.65 1.43
CA ALA A 216 11.07 4.68 0.76
C ALA A 216 10.39 3.99 -0.43
N THR A 217 9.09 3.68 -0.32
CA THR A 217 8.33 3.00 -1.37
C THR A 217 7.96 3.90 -2.55
N LEU A 218 8.10 5.21 -2.43
CA LEU A 218 7.76 6.18 -3.47
C LEU A 218 8.89 6.42 -4.49
N LEU A 219 10.14 6.11 -4.15
CA LEU A 219 11.31 6.34 -5.02
C LEU A 219 11.10 5.86 -6.47
N PRO A 220 10.59 4.66 -6.75
CA PRO A 220 10.40 4.18 -8.11
C PRO A 220 9.45 5.07 -8.94
N PHE A 221 8.42 5.66 -8.32
CA PHE A 221 7.50 6.58 -9.01
C PHE A 221 8.21 7.87 -9.44
N PHE A 222 9.11 8.39 -8.62
CA PHE A 222 9.86 9.62 -8.93
C PHE A 222 10.88 9.36 -10.04
N LEU A 223 11.56 8.23 -10.03
CA LEU A 223 12.47 7.83 -11.11
C LEU A 223 11.74 7.54 -12.42
N TRP A 224 10.48 7.07 -12.35
CA TRP A 224 9.66 6.94 -13.56
C TRP A 224 9.31 8.30 -14.16
N ILE A 225 8.80 9.27 -13.36
CA ILE A 225 8.41 10.59 -13.89
C ILE A 225 9.62 11.45 -14.27
N TRP A 226 10.83 11.13 -13.81
CA TRP A 226 12.08 11.78 -14.23
C TRP A 226 12.30 11.72 -15.73
N GLN A 227 11.89 10.66 -16.40
CA GLN A 227 12.00 10.53 -17.86
C GLN A 227 11.19 11.59 -18.62
N LYS A 228 10.19 12.19 -17.97
CA LYS A 228 9.34 13.23 -18.57
C LYS A 228 9.94 14.61 -18.29
N ARG A 229 10.50 15.26 -19.33
CA ARG A 229 11.20 16.55 -19.19
C ARG A 229 10.45 17.58 -18.33
N LYS A 230 9.11 17.70 -18.53
CA LYS A 230 8.26 18.63 -17.78
C LYS A 230 8.08 18.28 -16.29
N SER A 231 8.43 17.07 -15.88
CA SER A 231 8.23 16.58 -14.50
C SER A 231 9.54 16.38 -13.74
N ARG A 232 10.70 16.68 -14.35
CA ARG A 232 12.02 16.45 -13.74
C ARG A 232 12.22 17.18 -12.43
N LEU A 233 11.78 18.44 -12.33
CA LEU A 233 11.88 19.21 -11.09
C LEU A 233 11.09 18.54 -9.96
N LEU A 234 9.84 18.13 -10.23
CA LEU A 234 9.02 17.42 -9.23
C LEU A 234 9.64 16.06 -8.88
N ALA A 235 10.19 15.35 -9.85
CA ALA A 235 10.89 14.10 -9.60
C ALA A 235 12.11 14.30 -8.70
N ALA A 236 12.89 15.37 -8.91
CA ALA A 236 14.01 15.74 -8.05
C ALA A 236 13.53 16.08 -6.63
N ILE A 237 12.52 16.94 -6.50
CA ILE A 237 11.92 17.30 -5.20
C ILE A 237 11.44 16.05 -4.47
N GLY A 238 10.71 15.15 -5.15
CA GLY A 238 10.23 13.90 -4.58
C GLY A 238 11.38 12.98 -4.15
N THR A 239 12.41 12.82 -4.98
CA THR A 239 13.58 11.98 -4.65
C THR A 239 14.35 12.53 -3.46
N ILE A 240 14.64 13.83 -3.44
CA ILE A 240 15.32 14.49 -2.32
C ILE A 240 14.45 14.40 -1.06
N GLY A 241 13.16 14.69 -1.17
CA GLY A 241 12.22 14.64 -0.05
C GLY A 241 12.09 13.24 0.55
N CYS A 242 11.93 12.20 -0.27
CA CYS A 242 11.85 10.83 0.26
C CYS A 242 13.17 10.37 0.90
N THR A 243 14.31 10.74 0.33
CA THR A 243 15.62 10.46 0.93
C THR A 243 15.76 11.16 2.28
N ALA A 244 15.37 12.45 2.37
CA ALA A 244 15.38 13.21 3.59
C ALA A 244 14.47 12.59 4.67
N MET A 245 13.26 12.14 4.32
CA MET A 245 12.35 11.44 5.25
C MET A 245 12.96 10.12 5.76
N VAL A 246 13.57 9.32 4.87
CA VAL A 246 14.22 8.05 5.25
C VAL A 246 15.38 8.29 6.22
N VAL A 247 16.19 9.33 6.00
CA VAL A 247 17.29 9.70 6.89
C VAL A 247 16.75 10.21 8.22
N ALA A 248 15.78 11.14 8.21
CA ALA A 248 15.24 11.77 9.40
C ALA A 248 14.52 10.80 10.35
N CYS A 249 13.94 9.71 9.84
CA CYS A 249 13.29 8.70 10.69
C CYS A 249 14.28 7.84 11.48
N ALA A 250 15.59 7.87 11.18
CA ALA A 250 16.68 7.19 11.86
C ALA A 250 16.35 5.71 12.19
N SER A 251 15.98 4.92 11.16
CA SER A 251 15.53 3.54 11.34
C SER A 251 15.97 2.63 10.20
N SER A 252 16.38 1.38 10.55
CA SER A 252 16.91 0.40 9.59
C SER A 252 15.87 -0.06 8.56
N THR A 253 14.60 -0.28 8.95
CA THR A 253 13.56 -0.77 8.02
C THR A 253 13.30 0.18 6.85
N PRO A 254 13.06 1.49 7.03
CA PRO A 254 12.91 2.41 5.91
C PRO A 254 14.15 2.48 5.03
N LEU A 255 15.35 2.42 5.63
CA LEU A 255 16.59 2.41 4.87
C LEU A 255 16.70 1.15 4.01
N LEU A 256 16.42 -0.03 4.55
CA LEU A 256 16.38 -1.29 3.79
C LEU A 256 15.34 -1.27 2.68
N THR A 257 14.16 -0.74 2.97
CA THR A 257 13.08 -0.56 1.98
C THR A 257 13.52 0.36 0.84
N TYR A 258 14.22 1.44 1.16
CA TYR A 258 14.77 2.37 0.18
C TYR A 258 15.86 1.72 -0.67
N LEU A 259 16.80 1.02 -0.03
CA LEU A 259 17.87 0.29 -0.71
C LEU A 259 17.31 -0.83 -1.59
N ALA A 260 16.26 -1.53 -1.17
CA ALA A 260 15.55 -2.49 -2.01
C ALA A 260 14.98 -1.82 -3.28
N GLY A 261 14.43 -0.61 -3.15
CA GLY A 261 14.02 0.21 -4.28
C GLY A 261 15.19 0.51 -5.23
N VAL A 262 16.34 0.95 -4.70
CA VAL A 262 17.54 1.22 -5.49
C VAL A 262 18.05 -0.04 -6.19
N VAL A 263 18.17 -1.18 -5.47
CA VAL A 263 18.56 -2.48 -6.03
C VAL A 263 17.58 -2.90 -7.15
N GLY A 264 16.29 -2.76 -6.93
CA GLY A 264 15.29 -3.06 -7.94
C GLY A 264 15.42 -2.20 -9.20
N VAL A 265 15.76 -0.92 -9.07
CA VAL A 265 16.06 -0.03 -10.20
C VAL A 265 17.35 -0.47 -10.90
N CYS A 266 18.42 -0.74 -10.17
CA CYS A 266 19.71 -1.21 -10.70
C CYS A 266 19.60 -2.59 -11.37
N ALA A 267 18.62 -3.41 -10.99
CA ALA A 267 18.35 -4.71 -11.61
C ALA A 267 17.67 -4.61 -13.00
N TRP A 268 17.40 -3.41 -13.53
CA TRP A 268 16.84 -3.20 -14.87
C TRP A 268 17.57 -3.94 -16.01
N PRO A 269 18.91 -4.05 -16.06
CA PRO A 269 19.60 -4.83 -17.09
C PRO A 269 19.17 -6.30 -17.12
N PHE A 270 18.87 -6.88 -15.95
CA PHE A 270 18.47 -8.28 -15.77
C PHE A 270 16.98 -8.53 -16.00
N ARG A 271 16.20 -7.53 -16.43
CA ARG A 271 14.74 -7.61 -16.58
C ARG A 271 14.23 -8.75 -17.45
N ARG A 272 15.03 -9.19 -18.45
CA ARG A 272 14.71 -10.31 -19.33
C ARG A 272 15.00 -11.67 -18.67
N SER A 273 15.93 -11.72 -17.72
CA SER A 273 16.37 -12.92 -17.01
C SER A 273 15.77 -13.05 -15.60
N MET A 274 14.67 -12.33 -15.31
CA MET A 274 14.09 -12.29 -13.96
C MET A 274 13.61 -13.66 -13.45
N ARG A 275 13.34 -14.62 -14.35
CA ARG A 275 13.07 -16.00 -13.93
C ARG A 275 14.32 -16.63 -13.33
N ALA A 276 15.47 -16.50 -14.00
CA ALA A 276 16.74 -16.99 -13.49
C ALA A 276 17.14 -16.31 -12.19
N VAL A 277 17.02 -14.96 -12.10
CA VAL A 277 17.32 -14.20 -10.87
C VAL A 277 16.47 -14.71 -9.69
N ARG A 278 15.17 -14.92 -9.87
CA ARG A 278 14.31 -15.44 -8.80
C ARG A 278 14.70 -16.84 -8.36
N TRP A 279 15.00 -17.74 -9.29
CA TRP A 279 15.45 -19.08 -8.95
C TRP A 279 16.83 -19.07 -8.28
N SER A 280 17.76 -18.20 -8.72
CA SER A 280 19.05 -18.04 -8.06
C SER A 280 18.89 -17.60 -6.60
N VAL A 281 17.97 -16.64 -6.32
CA VAL A 281 17.68 -16.23 -4.94
C VAL A 281 17.11 -17.39 -4.12
N VAL A 282 16.15 -18.15 -4.66
CA VAL A 282 15.59 -19.31 -3.97
C VAL A 282 16.67 -20.36 -3.68
N ILE A 283 17.50 -20.69 -4.67
CA ILE A 283 18.59 -21.64 -4.51
C ILE A 283 19.61 -21.16 -3.46
N LEU A 284 19.98 -19.87 -3.48
CA LEU A 284 20.89 -19.30 -2.48
C LEU A 284 20.30 -19.35 -1.06
N LEU A 285 19.01 -19.10 -0.88
CA LEU A 285 18.35 -19.21 0.42
C LEU A 285 18.28 -20.67 0.88
N LEU A 286 18.03 -21.62 0.00
CA LEU A 286 18.05 -23.05 0.31
C LEU A 286 19.45 -23.53 0.69
N LEU A 287 20.47 -23.09 -0.05
CA LEU A 287 21.87 -23.39 0.28
C LEU A 287 22.27 -22.76 1.63
N ALA A 288 21.87 -21.52 1.88
CA ALA A 288 22.09 -20.87 3.17
C ALA A 288 21.42 -21.66 4.31
N GLN A 289 20.18 -22.12 4.13
CA GLN A 289 19.47 -22.97 5.10
C GLN A 289 20.20 -24.28 5.39
N LEU A 290 20.85 -24.88 4.38
CA LEU A 290 21.62 -26.13 4.54
C LEU A 290 22.98 -25.92 5.24
N LEU A 291 23.60 -24.75 5.01
CA LEU A 291 24.96 -24.45 5.52
C LEU A 291 24.94 -23.75 6.88
N MET A 292 23.88 -23.03 7.21
CA MET A 292 23.75 -22.30 8.47
C MET A 292 23.33 -23.23 9.63
N LYS A 293 23.86 -22.99 10.81
CA LYS A 293 23.42 -23.66 12.05
C LYS A 293 22.07 -23.12 12.54
N ALA A 294 21.75 -21.85 12.25
CA ALA A 294 20.46 -21.21 12.55
C ALA A 294 19.59 -21.17 11.30
N PRO A 295 18.27 -21.15 11.42
CA PRO A 295 17.35 -20.96 10.29
C PRO A 295 17.67 -19.73 9.47
N VAL A 296 17.42 -19.79 8.15
CA VAL A 296 17.82 -18.75 7.18
C VAL A 296 17.20 -17.36 7.48
N TRP A 297 16.05 -17.30 8.15
CA TRP A 297 15.44 -16.02 8.54
C TRP A 297 16.24 -15.25 9.58
N PHE A 298 17.16 -15.90 10.32
CA PHE A 298 18.09 -15.21 11.20
C PHE A 298 19.13 -14.35 10.46
N LEU A 299 19.23 -14.45 9.13
CA LEU A 299 19.97 -13.47 8.33
C LEU A 299 19.46 -12.04 8.54
N ILE A 300 18.16 -11.88 8.85
CA ILE A 300 17.56 -10.56 9.15
C ILE A 300 18.20 -9.95 10.41
N ALA A 301 18.59 -10.77 11.39
CA ALA A 301 19.26 -10.30 12.60
C ALA A 301 20.61 -9.62 12.34
N HIS A 302 21.27 -9.96 11.22
CA HIS A 302 22.57 -9.39 10.83
C HIS A 302 22.44 -8.14 9.96
N VAL A 303 21.22 -7.77 9.56
CA VAL A 303 20.96 -6.62 8.69
C VAL A 303 20.45 -5.44 9.53
N ASP A 304 21.20 -5.05 10.55
CA ASP A 304 20.89 -3.87 11.37
C ASP A 304 21.80 -2.72 10.93
N LEU A 305 21.27 -1.82 10.08
CA LEU A 305 22.03 -0.72 9.47
C LEU A 305 22.07 0.55 10.34
N VAL A 306 21.17 0.65 11.30
CA VAL A 306 21.08 1.76 12.26
C VAL A 306 21.00 1.15 13.66
N ALA A 307 21.71 1.71 14.62
CA ALA A 307 21.86 1.18 15.96
C ALA A 307 20.52 0.76 16.61
N GLY A 308 20.54 -0.37 17.33
CA GLY A 308 19.38 -0.89 18.06
C GLY A 308 18.88 -2.24 17.54
N ASN A 309 19.18 -3.30 18.18
CA ASN A 309 18.86 -4.75 18.09
C ASN A 309 17.50 -5.17 17.47
N SER A 310 16.92 -4.35 16.56
CA SER A 310 15.61 -4.60 15.96
C SER A 310 15.60 -5.76 14.95
N GLY A 311 16.75 -6.09 14.36
CA GLY A 311 16.89 -7.23 13.44
C GLY A 311 16.73 -8.58 14.15
N TRP A 312 17.28 -8.70 15.37
CA TRP A 312 17.13 -9.89 16.19
C TRP A 312 15.67 -10.13 16.58
N HIS A 313 14.96 -9.09 17.06
CA HIS A 313 13.56 -9.17 17.40
C HIS A 313 12.69 -9.68 16.23
N ARG A 314 12.92 -9.16 15.02
CA ARG A 314 12.23 -9.62 13.81
C ARG A 314 12.51 -11.08 13.47
N ALA A 315 13.77 -11.51 13.53
CA ALA A 315 14.10 -12.91 13.30
C ALA A 315 13.41 -13.84 14.32
N MET A 316 13.36 -13.42 15.60
CA MET A 316 12.65 -14.15 16.66
C MET A 316 11.13 -14.16 16.43
N LEU A 317 10.55 -13.07 15.96
CA LEU A 317 9.11 -13.00 15.63
C LEU A 317 8.74 -14.03 14.55
N ILE A 318 9.53 -14.12 13.47
CA ILE A 318 9.33 -15.14 12.44
C ILE A 318 9.51 -16.55 13.01
N ASP A 319 10.54 -16.79 13.82
CA ASP A 319 10.83 -18.10 14.39
C ASP A 319 9.70 -18.57 15.31
N THR A 320 9.25 -17.71 16.21
CA THR A 320 8.16 -18.02 17.14
C THR A 320 6.83 -18.19 16.42
N PHE A 321 6.54 -17.36 15.40
CA PHE A 321 5.37 -17.49 14.55
C PHE A 321 5.30 -18.87 13.87
N ILE A 322 6.43 -19.36 13.34
CA ILE A 322 6.51 -20.68 12.71
C ILE A 322 6.33 -21.80 13.75
N ARG A 323 7.01 -21.68 14.90
CA ARG A 323 6.95 -22.71 15.98
C ARG A 323 5.57 -22.83 16.59
N HIS A 324 4.84 -21.73 16.72
CA HIS A 324 3.50 -21.69 17.32
C HIS A 324 2.39 -21.76 16.26
N PHE A 325 2.64 -22.39 15.10
CA PHE A 325 1.68 -22.55 14.02
C PHE A 325 0.31 -23.06 14.51
N GLY A 326 0.30 -24.01 15.46
CA GLY A 326 -0.92 -24.58 16.06
C GLY A 326 -1.82 -23.56 16.77
N ASP A 327 -1.26 -22.44 17.26
CA ASP A 327 -2.01 -21.42 17.98
C ASP A 327 -2.78 -20.48 17.06
N TRP A 328 -2.26 -20.21 15.86
CA TRP A 328 -2.80 -19.14 14.99
C TRP A 328 -3.41 -19.60 13.65
N TRP A 329 -3.16 -20.82 13.21
CA TRP A 329 -3.50 -21.25 11.84
C TRP A 329 -4.98 -21.12 11.46
N LEU A 330 -5.92 -21.26 12.40
CA LEU A 330 -7.36 -21.26 12.11
C LEU A 330 -7.92 -19.83 11.96
N CYS A 331 -7.89 -19.05 13.04
CA CYS A 331 -8.50 -17.70 13.09
C CYS A 331 -7.57 -16.65 13.69
N GLY A 332 -6.25 -16.91 13.73
CA GLY A 332 -5.30 -16.05 14.44
C GLY A 332 -5.20 -16.38 15.92
N THR A 333 -4.51 -15.52 16.67
CA THR A 333 -4.24 -15.74 18.11
C THR A 333 -4.11 -14.42 18.86
N ASN A 334 -4.31 -14.44 20.16
CA ASN A 334 -3.93 -13.38 21.10
C ASN A 334 -2.86 -13.85 22.09
N LYS A 335 -2.25 -15.03 21.82
CA LYS A 335 -1.27 -15.65 22.71
C LYS A 335 0.17 -15.23 22.45
N ALA A 336 0.42 -14.33 21.49
CA ALA A 336 1.78 -13.90 21.14
C ALA A 336 2.58 -13.40 22.34
N VAL A 337 1.93 -12.73 23.29
CA VAL A 337 2.53 -12.35 24.60
C VAL A 337 3.18 -13.52 25.33
N THR A 338 2.67 -14.75 25.15
CA THR A 338 3.20 -15.95 25.81
C THR A 338 4.34 -16.62 25.03
N TRP A 339 4.63 -16.19 23.82
CA TRP A 339 5.65 -16.80 22.96
C TRP A 339 7.08 -16.38 23.33
N GLY A 340 7.24 -15.30 24.09
CA GLY A 340 8.53 -14.80 24.53
C GLY A 340 8.49 -13.32 24.87
N PHE A 341 9.66 -12.76 25.15
CA PHE A 341 9.80 -11.36 25.50
C PHE A 341 9.47 -10.48 24.28
N ASP A 342 8.54 -9.52 24.44
CA ASP A 342 8.15 -8.50 23.44
C ASP A 342 7.57 -9.09 22.13
N MET A 343 7.01 -10.33 22.17
CA MET A 343 6.46 -10.99 20.98
C MET A 343 5.06 -10.50 20.60
N ASP A 344 4.45 -9.65 21.41
CA ASP A 344 3.20 -8.92 21.12
C ASP A 344 3.41 -7.64 20.28
N ASP A 345 4.66 -7.17 20.13
CA ASP A 345 4.98 -6.10 19.18
C ASP A 345 5.06 -6.63 17.74
N LEU A 346 3.90 -6.68 17.08
CA LEU A 346 3.73 -7.14 15.70
C LEU A 346 4.28 -6.13 14.68
N CYS A 347 5.58 -5.93 14.70
CA CYS A 347 6.22 -5.01 13.77
C CYS A 347 6.33 -5.54 12.32
N GLU A 348 5.90 -6.77 12.04
CA GLU A 348 5.99 -7.39 10.71
C GLU A 348 4.63 -7.66 10.08
N GLN A 349 4.38 -7.12 8.88
CA GLN A 349 3.12 -7.33 8.18
C GLN A 349 2.86 -8.82 7.87
N TRP A 350 3.91 -9.58 7.52
CA TRP A 350 3.78 -11.01 7.23
C TRP A 350 3.27 -11.80 8.44
N VAL A 351 3.89 -11.60 9.59
CA VAL A 351 3.49 -12.25 10.84
C VAL A 351 2.10 -11.79 11.27
N GLN A 352 1.85 -10.46 11.20
CA GLN A 352 0.56 -9.87 11.57
C GLN A 352 -0.61 -10.46 10.79
N GLU A 353 -0.46 -10.76 9.49
CA GLU A 353 -1.54 -11.33 8.69
C GLU A 353 -1.97 -12.71 9.17
N GLY A 354 -1.01 -13.56 9.54
CA GLY A 354 -1.32 -14.89 10.08
C GLY A 354 -1.84 -14.82 11.51
N GLU A 355 -1.17 -14.05 12.35
CA GLU A 355 -1.53 -13.94 13.76
C GLU A 355 -2.90 -13.28 13.99
N THR A 356 -3.25 -12.28 13.18
CA THR A 356 -4.56 -11.62 13.28
C THR A 356 -5.68 -12.40 12.61
N GLY A 357 -5.43 -13.04 11.47
CA GLY A 357 -6.50 -13.57 10.62
C GLY A 357 -6.36 -15.04 10.22
N GLY A 358 -5.35 -15.73 10.76
CA GLY A 358 -5.10 -17.14 10.48
C GLY A 358 -4.51 -17.42 9.09
N LEU A 359 -4.33 -18.70 8.78
CA LEU A 359 -3.70 -19.18 7.56
C LEU A 359 -4.42 -18.71 6.28
N ALA A 360 -5.75 -18.68 6.29
CA ALA A 360 -6.54 -18.26 5.13
C ALA A 360 -6.25 -16.79 4.76
N THR A 361 -6.15 -15.91 5.75
CA THR A 361 -5.79 -14.49 5.56
C THR A 361 -4.35 -14.36 5.08
N PHE A 362 -3.42 -15.06 5.72
CA PHE A 362 -2.01 -15.07 5.35
C PHE A 362 -1.79 -15.51 3.90
N VAL A 363 -2.39 -16.65 3.50
CA VAL A 363 -2.29 -17.17 2.13
C VAL A 363 -2.93 -16.22 1.12
N SER A 364 -4.11 -15.65 1.43
CA SER A 364 -4.77 -14.71 0.53
C SER A 364 -3.97 -13.43 0.32
N PHE A 365 -3.26 -12.94 1.34
CA PHE A 365 -2.33 -11.81 1.24
C PHE A 365 -1.13 -12.13 0.35
N ILE A 366 -0.50 -13.31 0.52
CA ILE A 366 0.59 -13.78 -0.34
C ILE A 366 0.10 -13.91 -1.79
N LEU A 367 -1.09 -14.46 -2.02
CA LEU A 367 -1.67 -14.59 -3.35
C LEU A 367 -1.92 -13.22 -3.99
N LEU A 368 -2.42 -12.24 -3.24
CA LEU A 368 -2.62 -10.87 -3.72
C LEU A 368 -1.31 -10.26 -4.25
N ILE A 369 -0.23 -10.38 -3.48
CA ILE A 369 1.11 -9.90 -3.85
C ILE A 369 1.66 -10.67 -5.06
N SER A 370 1.61 -11.99 -5.02
CA SER A 370 2.09 -12.87 -6.10
C SER A 370 1.38 -12.57 -7.42
N ARG A 371 0.05 -12.41 -7.38
CA ARG A 371 -0.74 -12.07 -8.58
C ARG A 371 -0.45 -10.65 -9.07
N SER A 372 -0.17 -9.70 -8.16
CA SER A 372 0.26 -8.35 -8.53
C SER A 372 1.56 -8.38 -9.33
N PHE A 373 2.58 -9.10 -8.87
CA PHE A 373 3.82 -9.30 -9.62
C PHE A 373 3.60 -10.05 -10.95
N SER A 374 2.79 -11.09 -10.95
CA SER A 374 2.47 -11.86 -12.18
C SER A 374 1.82 -10.97 -13.24
N ARG A 375 0.86 -10.13 -12.85
CA ARG A 375 0.20 -9.18 -13.77
C ARG A 375 1.18 -8.15 -14.33
N VAL A 376 2.02 -7.56 -13.49
CA VAL A 376 3.05 -6.61 -13.92
C VAL A 376 4.03 -7.30 -14.88
N GLY A 377 4.48 -8.53 -14.58
CA GLY A 377 5.36 -9.32 -15.43
C GLY A 377 4.76 -9.57 -16.81
N LYS A 378 3.52 -10.10 -16.86
CA LYS A 378 2.79 -10.36 -18.12
C LYS A 378 2.52 -9.09 -18.92
N ALA A 379 2.18 -7.97 -18.25
CA ALA A 379 1.98 -6.69 -18.92
C ALA A 379 3.28 -6.18 -19.54
N ARG A 380 4.40 -6.30 -18.82
CA ARG A 380 5.73 -5.91 -19.30
C ARG A 380 6.18 -6.72 -20.53
N GLU A 381 5.94 -8.03 -20.53
CA GLU A 381 6.25 -8.89 -21.69
C GLU A 381 5.49 -8.42 -22.95
N ARG A 382 4.22 -8.01 -22.81
CA ARG A 382 3.40 -7.50 -23.94
C ARG A 382 3.94 -6.21 -24.54
N VAL A 383 4.56 -5.34 -23.73
CA VAL A 383 5.08 -4.03 -24.16
C VAL A 383 6.61 -4.02 -24.31
N SER A 384 7.24 -5.18 -24.44
CA SER A 384 8.71 -5.33 -24.50
C SER A 384 9.39 -4.56 -25.62
N GLN A 385 8.65 -4.16 -26.66
CA GLN A 385 9.11 -3.32 -27.77
C GLN A 385 9.08 -1.82 -27.45
N ASP A 386 8.25 -1.39 -26.48
CA ASP A 386 8.22 0.00 -26.00
C ASP A 386 9.00 0.11 -24.69
N ARG A 387 10.27 0.55 -24.81
CA ARG A 387 11.18 0.70 -23.67
C ARG A 387 10.64 1.67 -22.60
N LYS A 388 9.86 2.69 -22.97
CA LYS A 388 9.30 3.65 -21.99
C LYS A 388 8.17 3.02 -21.17
N GLN A 389 7.31 2.27 -21.86
CA GLN A 389 6.21 1.55 -21.22
C GLN A 389 6.73 0.37 -20.39
N GLU A 390 7.74 -0.36 -20.90
CA GLU A 390 8.42 -1.42 -20.16
C GLU A 390 9.06 -0.88 -18.88
N TRP A 391 9.74 0.27 -18.95
CA TRP A 391 10.31 0.96 -17.79
C TRP A 391 9.24 1.35 -16.75
N PHE A 392 8.12 1.92 -17.19
CA PHE A 392 7.01 2.26 -16.32
C PHE A 392 6.52 1.05 -15.52
N LEU A 393 6.24 -0.06 -16.20
CA LEU A 393 5.79 -1.29 -15.55
C LEU A 393 6.87 -1.89 -14.64
N TRP A 394 8.16 -1.75 -15.01
CA TRP A 394 9.26 -2.15 -14.16
C TRP A 394 9.27 -1.37 -12.85
N MET A 395 9.10 -0.05 -12.89
CA MET A 395 9.06 0.80 -11.69
C MET A 395 7.88 0.44 -10.77
N ILE A 396 6.73 0.08 -11.33
CA ILE A 396 5.62 -0.47 -10.52
C ILE A 396 6.03 -1.78 -9.84
N GLY A 397 6.72 -2.67 -10.54
CA GLY A 397 7.28 -3.90 -9.97
C GLY A 397 8.30 -3.63 -8.86
N VAL A 398 9.15 -2.62 -9.03
CA VAL A 398 10.12 -2.18 -8.02
C VAL A 398 9.42 -1.60 -6.79
N ALA A 399 8.36 -0.80 -6.97
CA ALA A 399 7.55 -0.31 -5.86
C ALA A 399 6.90 -1.45 -5.06
N LEU A 400 6.33 -2.46 -5.75
CA LEU A 400 5.83 -3.67 -5.10
C LEU A 400 6.92 -4.39 -4.30
N PHE A 401 8.12 -4.53 -4.88
CA PHE A 401 9.25 -5.17 -4.21
C PHE A 401 9.69 -4.39 -2.96
N SER A 402 9.76 -3.06 -3.03
CA SER A 402 10.06 -2.21 -1.87
C SER A 402 9.06 -2.42 -0.74
N HIS A 403 7.75 -2.46 -1.03
CA HIS A 403 6.74 -2.77 -0.01
C HIS A 403 6.94 -4.16 0.60
N CYS A 404 7.22 -5.19 -0.22
CA CYS A 404 7.46 -6.54 0.30
C CYS A 404 8.65 -6.62 1.26
N VAL A 405 9.74 -5.88 0.96
CA VAL A 405 10.88 -5.77 1.87
C VAL A 405 10.50 -4.99 3.14
N GLY A 406 9.77 -3.89 3.01
CA GLY A 406 9.26 -3.10 4.14
C GLY A 406 8.41 -3.93 5.10
N PHE A 407 7.60 -4.86 4.60
CA PHE A 407 6.74 -5.75 5.39
C PHE A 407 7.49 -6.69 6.33
N PHE A 408 8.79 -6.88 6.17
CA PHE A 408 9.64 -7.58 7.14
C PHE A 408 10.07 -6.71 8.33
N GLY A 409 9.68 -5.47 8.38
CA GLY A 409 10.09 -4.60 9.48
C GLY A 409 9.05 -3.61 9.96
N ILE A 410 7.89 -3.54 9.31
CA ILE A 410 6.76 -2.73 9.76
C ILE A 410 5.44 -3.23 9.17
N SER A 411 4.40 -3.25 10.00
CA SER A 411 3.01 -3.41 9.59
C SER A 411 2.38 -2.04 9.31
N TYR A 412 1.49 -1.96 8.31
CA TYR A 412 0.87 -0.69 7.93
C TYR A 412 -0.44 -0.47 8.67
N PHE A 413 -0.40 0.29 9.74
CA PHE A 413 -1.54 0.54 10.60
C PHE A 413 -2.09 1.98 10.54
N ASP A 414 -1.35 2.95 9.96
CA ASP A 414 -1.78 4.34 9.80
C ASP A 414 -2.14 4.71 8.35
N GLN A 415 -2.00 5.99 7.97
CA GLN A 415 -2.22 6.46 6.60
C GLN A 415 -1.30 5.80 5.56
N THR A 416 -0.19 5.18 5.96
CA THR A 416 0.73 4.47 5.04
C THR A 416 0.02 3.36 4.26
N LYS A 417 -1.01 2.72 4.84
CA LYS A 417 -1.85 1.73 4.14
C LYS A 417 -2.47 2.27 2.84
N PHE A 418 -2.80 3.58 2.78
CA PHE A 418 -3.37 4.17 1.57
C PHE A 418 -2.37 4.29 0.42
N ALA A 419 -1.06 4.40 0.70
CA ALA A 419 -0.02 4.33 -0.33
C ALA A 419 0.05 2.90 -0.93
N TRP A 420 -0.06 1.87 -0.11
CA TRP A 420 -0.19 0.48 -0.55
C TRP A 420 -1.45 0.27 -1.41
N PHE A 421 -2.61 0.78 -0.99
CA PHE A 421 -3.85 0.71 -1.76
C PHE A 421 -3.74 1.45 -3.11
N ALA A 422 -3.09 2.62 -3.12
CA ALA A 422 -2.83 3.37 -4.35
C ALA A 422 -1.90 2.61 -5.30
N LEU A 423 -0.89 1.90 -4.79
CA LEU A 423 -0.04 1.04 -5.59
C LEU A 423 -0.83 -0.13 -6.19
N LEU A 424 -1.65 -0.85 -5.42
CA LEU A 424 -2.49 -1.94 -5.93
C LEU A 424 -3.50 -1.45 -6.99
N ALA A 425 -4.12 -0.28 -6.75
CA ALA A 425 -4.97 0.37 -7.74
C ALA A 425 -4.19 0.72 -9.02
N THR A 426 -2.96 1.21 -8.88
CA THR A 426 -2.04 1.49 -9.99
C THR A 426 -1.70 0.22 -10.77
N VAL A 427 -1.37 -0.90 -10.10
CA VAL A 427 -1.14 -2.20 -10.73
C VAL A 427 -2.37 -2.64 -11.51
N SER A 428 -3.56 -2.56 -10.91
CA SER A 428 -4.82 -2.93 -11.57
C SER A 428 -5.05 -2.15 -12.86
N VAL A 429 -4.78 -0.84 -12.87
CA VAL A 429 -4.96 0.03 -14.04
C VAL A 429 -3.85 -0.16 -15.07
N ALA A 430 -2.60 -0.13 -14.65
CA ALA A 430 -1.45 -0.19 -15.55
C ALA A 430 -1.34 -1.51 -16.31
N THR A 431 -1.93 -2.59 -15.79
CA THR A 431 -1.87 -3.92 -16.40
C THR A 431 -3.11 -4.27 -17.22
N THR A 432 -4.05 -3.35 -17.42
CA THR A 432 -5.21 -3.58 -18.30
C THR A 432 -4.79 -3.56 -19.78
N PRO A 433 -5.41 -4.37 -20.66
CA PRO A 433 -5.08 -4.38 -22.09
C PRO A 433 -5.21 -3.00 -22.76
N ALA A 434 -6.19 -2.23 -22.36
CA ALA A 434 -6.41 -0.87 -22.88
C ALA A 434 -5.24 0.09 -22.58
N THR A 435 -4.59 -0.09 -21.44
CA THR A 435 -3.44 0.74 -21.01
C THR A 435 -2.12 0.25 -21.64
N CYS A 436 -2.03 -1.05 -21.94
CA CYS A 436 -0.85 -1.67 -22.56
C CYS A 436 -0.81 -1.52 -24.10
N GLY A 437 -1.69 -0.72 -24.71
CA GLY A 437 -1.65 -0.46 -26.16
C GLY A 437 -2.03 -1.66 -27.05
N THR A 438 -2.43 -2.78 -26.48
CA THR A 438 -3.02 -3.90 -27.22
C THR A 438 -4.45 -3.53 -27.57
N THR A 439 -4.66 -2.87 -28.73
CA THR A 439 -5.96 -2.91 -29.39
C THR A 439 -6.28 -4.38 -29.60
N LEU A 440 -7.26 -4.88 -28.86
CA LEU A 440 -7.85 -6.20 -29.21
C LEU A 440 -8.14 -6.14 -30.71
N PRO A 441 -7.73 -7.13 -31.51
CA PRO A 441 -8.10 -7.16 -32.92
C PRO A 441 -9.62 -6.99 -32.94
N LYS A 442 -10.10 -5.96 -33.66
CA LYS A 442 -11.53 -5.74 -33.86
C LYS A 442 -12.09 -7.06 -34.31
N ARG A 443 -12.95 -7.68 -33.49
CA ARG A 443 -13.68 -8.89 -33.82
C ARG A 443 -14.29 -8.60 -35.19
N LYS A 444 -13.72 -9.17 -36.28
CA LYS A 444 -14.29 -9.06 -37.62
C LYS A 444 -15.76 -9.43 -37.45
N LYS A 445 -16.65 -8.46 -37.66
CA LYS A 445 -18.06 -8.76 -37.86
C LYS A 445 -18.06 -9.70 -39.06
N TYR A 446 -18.31 -10.95 -38.80
CA TYR A 446 -18.63 -11.91 -39.84
C TYR A 446 -19.93 -11.39 -40.45
N ASN A 447 -19.81 -10.76 -41.60
CA ASN A 447 -20.97 -10.34 -42.37
C ASN A 447 -21.70 -11.62 -42.73
N ALA A 448 -22.85 -11.86 -42.11
CA ALA A 448 -23.86 -12.80 -42.54
C ALA A 448 -24.55 -12.23 -43.80
N ASN A 449 -23.80 -12.10 -44.88
CA ASN A 449 -24.32 -11.81 -46.21
C ASN A 449 -23.78 -12.89 -47.17
N LEU A 450 -24.19 -14.11 -46.98
CA LEU A 450 -24.15 -15.22 -47.94
C LEU A 450 -25.46 -16.01 -47.82
N ALA A 451 -26.57 -15.30 -48.07
CA ALA A 451 -27.85 -15.92 -48.42
C ALA A 451 -28.23 -15.34 -49.79
N GLY A 452 -27.74 -15.94 -50.83
CA GLY A 452 -28.01 -15.53 -52.21
C GLY A 452 -27.16 -16.37 -53.15
N THR A 453 -27.33 -17.68 -53.14
CA THR A 453 -26.90 -18.53 -54.24
C THR A 453 -28.15 -19.16 -54.83
N GLU A 454 -28.45 -18.73 -56.06
CA GLU A 454 -29.44 -19.25 -56.96
C GLU A 454 -29.38 -20.77 -57.07
N VAL A 455 -30.56 -21.37 -56.98
CA VAL A 455 -30.79 -22.79 -57.31
C VAL A 455 -30.88 -22.85 -58.85
N GLU A 456 -29.80 -23.25 -59.48
CA GLU A 456 -29.79 -23.61 -60.91
C GLU A 456 -30.33 -25.02 -61.04
N THR A 457 -31.54 -25.10 -61.61
CA THR A 457 -32.21 -26.36 -61.96
C THR A 457 -31.49 -27.02 -63.13
N LEU A 458 -30.77 -28.13 -62.90
CA LEU A 458 -30.29 -29.03 -63.92
C LEU A 458 -31.39 -30.00 -64.31
N GLU A 459 -31.94 -29.80 -65.53
CA GLU A 459 -32.77 -30.78 -66.24
C GLU A 459 -31.92 -32.00 -66.57
N ALA A 460 -32.43 -33.19 -66.26
CA ALA A 460 -31.88 -34.45 -66.65
C ALA A 460 -32.35 -34.81 -68.07
N PRO A 461 -31.48 -35.30 -68.98
CA PRO A 461 -31.92 -35.85 -70.27
C PRO A 461 -32.46 -37.24 -70.11
N ALA A 462 -33.58 -37.47 -70.80
CA ALA A 462 -34.19 -38.76 -71.01
C ALA A 462 -33.30 -39.63 -71.90
N ILE A 463 -33.06 -40.88 -71.51
CA ILE A 463 -33.20 -42.14 -72.21
C ILE A 463 -33.38 -43.26 -71.21
#